data_3355e037328f6a11a49abc73be01c3ed
#
_entry.id   3355e037328f6a11a49abc73be01c3ed
#
_cell.length_a   1.000
_cell.length_b   1.000
_cell.length_c   1.000
_cell.angle_alpha   90.00
_cell.angle_beta   90.00
_cell.angle_gamma   90.00
#
_symmetry.space_group_name_H-M   'P 1'
#
loop_
_entity.id
_entity.type
_entity.pdbx_description
1 polymer ?
#
loop_
_entity_poly.entity_id
_entity_poly.type
_entity_poly.pdbx_seq_one_letter_code
_entity_poly.pdbx_strand_id
1 'polypeptide(L)'
;MKRSRLPGGHDGRASHDRERARRRGRLAVESLETRSLLSTAHAATAVHAKAGPARPTYPPYAISLQIGPASDPGGDGHVFGKNVLVQGFAAPFSTIWIATAPTGYYTNVARSTASGLYGAIVPIGRGTTQISAFAESPAQNYSLTSTIRATSSNPIVAWDSIALRAIRNLALPAPEAARDLAILHAAQYDAVAAIAFPRAAYRVHAPAPKGASAEAAATAAADTALESLFPSQAPAFRAALAAAKADFPANRATADGLALGQQVALATLADRAGDGSAPTVVDLGSATTGLWRPTAPGFAPATDPQWGLVKPFLIGSAAQSRPAAPPAVGTAVYDRALAEVAGLGRLTSTTRTQDQSNAAGFWGDGAGSLTDPGHWNEIAEQIAVGRGDSLAKDARLFALLDFALADSAIAVSDAQYTYNTWRPISAIQPGDPTWVPLISTPASPGYVSDNAAYSSAAADILSATFGAKSGFTDNLYASAGVTRSYPGFAAAAAEDANSRIWGGVNTSSDVQQGSILGDQVGKAALANFPKVR
;
A
#
# COMPACT_ATOMS: atom_id res chain seq x y z
N MET A 1 14.46 60.45 29.00
CA MET A 1 13.25 61.26 28.73
C MET A 1 12.30 60.50 27.81
N LYS A 2 11.06 60.40 28.28
CA LYS A 2 9.79 60.07 27.60
C LYS A 2 9.62 58.78 26.78
N ARG A 3 8.83 57.91 27.41
CA ARG A 3 8.05 56.78 26.87
C ARG A 3 7.02 57.24 25.82
N SER A 4 6.69 56.41 24.84
CA SER A 4 5.35 56.32 24.30
C SER A 4 4.94 54.88 24.08
N ARG A 5 3.86 54.46 24.74
CA ARG A 5 3.12 53.20 24.56
C ARG A 5 2.18 53.36 23.37
N LEU A 6 1.95 52.27 22.63
CA LEU A 6 0.78 52.07 21.79
C LEU A 6 0.00 50.84 22.24
N PRO A 7 -1.32 50.82 22.10
CA PRO A 7 -2.20 49.85 22.76
C PRO A 7 -2.43 48.58 21.93
N GLY A 8 -2.82 47.52 22.66
CA GLY A 8 -3.03 46.18 22.12
C GLY A 8 -4.30 46.01 21.30
N GLY A 9 -4.25 45.09 20.36
CA GLY A 9 -5.37 44.53 19.65
C GLY A 9 -5.74 43.17 20.21
N HIS A 10 -6.83 43.09 20.96
CA HIS A 10 -7.52 41.86 21.32
C HIS A 10 -8.61 41.63 20.26
N ASP A 11 -8.41 40.69 19.31
CA ASP A 11 -9.55 40.13 18.54
C ASP A 11 -9.27 38.75 17.88
N GLY A 12 -8.11 38.13 18.10
CA GLY A 12 -7.75 36.85 17.45
C GLY A 12 -8.25 35.58 18.16
N ARG A 13 -8.61 35.63 19.44
CA ARG A 13 -8.97 34.43 20.20
C ARG A 13 -10.44 33.99 20.07
N ALA A 14 -11.36 34.92 19.85
CA ALA A 14 -12.80 34.61 19.78
C ALA A 14 -13.21 33.88 18.48
N SER A 15 -12.48 34.03 17.38
CA SER A 15 -12.77 33.36 16.10
C SER A 15 -12.30 31.90 16.10
N HIS A 16 -11.15 31.60 16.68
CA HIS A 16 -10.60 30.24 16.76
C HIS A 16 -11.40 29.31 17.68
N ASP A 17 -11.92 29.83 18.77
CA ASP A 17 -12.75 29.04 19.71
C ASP A 17 -14.13 28.71 19.13
N ARG A 18 -14.71 29.58 18.34
CA ARG A 18 -15.98 29.30 17.63
C ARG A 18 -15.82 28.28 16.51
N GLU A 19 -14.70 28.26 15.83
CA GLU A 19 -14.40 27.26 14.78
C GLU A 19 -14.06 25.88 15.37
N ARG A 20 -13.34 25.84 16.49
CA ARG A 20 -13.11 24.61 17.28
C ARG A 20 -14.40 24.05 17.87
N ALA A 21 -15.31 24.88 18.34
CA ALA A 21 -16.61 24.44 18.85
C ALA A 21 -17.50 23.89 17.73
N ARG A 22 -17.49 24.49 16.54
CA ARG A 22 -18.22 23.99 15.36
C ARG A 22 -17.65 22.67 14.85
N ARG A 23 -16.32 22.48 14.83
CA ARG A 23 -15.69 21.21 14.46
C ARG A 23 -15.97 20.09 15.48
N ARG A 24 -15.93 20.39 16.78
CA ARG A 24 -16.28 19.42 17.84
C ARG A 24 -17.76 19.03 17.79
N GLY A 25 -18.67 19.97 17.51
CA GLY A 25 -20.09 19.69 17.34
C GLY A 25 -20.35 18.79 16.11
N ARG A 26 -19.66 19.03 14.99
CA ARG A 26 -19.79 18.21 13.78
C ARG A 26 -19.30 16.78 13.97
N LEU A 27 -18.13 16.59 14.61
CA LEU A 27 -17.59 15.27 14.94
C LEU A 27 -18.46 14.51 15.97
N ALA A 28 -19.10 15.22 16.91
CA ALA A 28 -20.00 14.61 17.89
C ALA A 28 -21.34 14.16 17.26
N VAL A 29 -21.86 14.93 16.30
CA VAL A 29 -23.08 14.57 15.53
C VAL A 29 -22.79 13.35 14.64
N GLU A 30 -21.67 13.33 13.91
CA GLU A 30 -21.27 12.16 13.11
C GLU A 30 -21.09 10.89 13.97
N SER A 31 -20.50 11.01 15.17
CA SER A 31 -20.32 9.85 16.07
C SER A 31 -21.64 9.36 16.70
N LEU A 32 -22.60 10.24 16.93
CA LEU A 32 -23.92 9.88 17.45
C LEU A 32 -24.80 9.23 16.37
N GLU A 33 -24.76 9.72 15.14
CA GLU A 33 -25.47 9.12 14.00
C GLU A 33 -24.92 7.73 13.68
N THR A 34 -23.61 7.52 13.73
CA THR A 34 -22.99 6.19 13.53
C THR A 34 -23.40 5.19 14.63
N ARG A 35 -23.50 5.64 15.90
CA ARG A 35 -23.99 4.80 17.01
C ARG A 35 -25.46 4.47 16.87
N SER A 36 -26.29 5.41 16.43
CA SER A 36 -27.71 5.18 16.16
C SER A 36 -27.93 4.19 15.04
N LEU A 37 -27.12 4.26 13.96
CA LEU A 37 -27.17 3.31 12.84
C LEU A 37 -26.76 1.88 13.26
N LEU A 38 -25.73 1.74 14.09
CA LEU A 38 -25.30 0.46 14.62
C LEU A 38 -26.36 -0.17 15.55
N SER A 39 -27.07 0.62 16.35
CA SER A 39 -28.13 0.13 17.22
C SER A 39 -29.37 -0.34 16.46
N THR A 40 -29.69 0.32 15.33
CA THR A 40 -30.80 -0.11 14.45
C THR A 40 -30.46 -1.34 13.60
N ALA A 41 -29.18 -1.51 13.22
CA ALA A 41 -28.74 -2.67 12.45
C ALA A 41 -28.80 -4.01 13.25
N HIS A 42 -28.64 -3.97 14.58
CA HIS A 42 -28.74 -5.17 15.43
C HIS A 42 -30.17 -5.72 15.58
N ALA A 43 -31.20 -4.97 15.17
CA ALA A 43 -32.60 -5.39 15.27
C ALA A 43 -33.14 -6.07 13.99
N ALA A 44 -32.32 -6.23 12.94
CA ALA A 44 -32.72 -6.90 11.70
C ALA A 44 -32.64 -8.42 11.86
N THR A 45 -33.70 -9.03 12.35
CA THR A 45 -33.95 -10.49 12.35
C THR A 45 -33.96 -11.00 10.91
N ALA A 46 -33.32 -12.14 10.66
CA ALA A 46 -33.27 -12.81 9.36
C ALA A 46 -34.71 -13.03 8.82
N VAL A 47 -35.09 -12.24 7.83
CA VAL A 47 -36.34 -12.40 7.11
C VAL A 47 -36.08 -13.26 5.88
N HIS A 48 -36.88 -14.27 5.64
CA HIS A 48 -36.81 -15.18 4.49
C HIS A 48 -36.77 -14.39 3.18
N ALA A 49 -35.75 -14.68 2.35
CA ALA A 49 -35.56 -14.06 1.05
C ALA A 49 -36.77 -14.28 0.13
N LYS A 50 -37.51 -13.21 -0.15
CA LYS A 50 -38.42 -13.16 -1.32
C LYS A 50 -37.65 -12.48 -2.47
N ALA A 51 -37.76 -13.07 -3.66
CA ALA A 51 -37.29 -12.40 -4.87
C ALA A 51 -37.97 -11.01 -4.96
N GLY A 52 -37.16 -9.96 -5.12
CA GLY A 52 -37.67 -8.61 -5.26
C GLY A 52 -38.48 -8.43 -6.56
N PRO A 53 -39.38 -7.46 -6.61
CA PRO A 53 -40.20 -7.22 -7.77
C PRO A 53 -39.39 -6.87 -9.02
N ALA A 54 -39.91 -7.27 -10.20
CA ALA A 54 -39.33 -6.83 -11.48
C ALA A 54 -39.37 -5.31 -11.58
N ARG A 55 -38.28 -4.70 -12.06
CA ARG A 55 -38.04 -3.24 -12.07
C ARG A 55 -39.01 -2.49 -12.99
N PRO A 56 -39.84 -1.55 -12.48
CA PRO A 56 -40.65 -0.66 -13.35
C PRO A 56 -39.79 0.43 -14.01
N THR A 57 -40.22 0.91 -15.17
CA THR A 57 -39.57 1.96 -15.97
C THR A 57 -40.06 3.35 -15.58
N TYR A 58 -39.64 3.87 -14.42
CA TYR A 58 -39.90 5.27 -14.03
C TYR A 58 -38.60 6.08 -13.94
N PRO A 59 -38.67 7.44 -14.00
CA PRO A 59 -37.47 8.26 -13.90
C PRO A 59 -36.68 7.98 -12.60
N PRO A 60 -35.37 7.81 -12.68
CA PRO A 60 -34.57 7.28 -11.58
C PRO A 60 -34.32 8.31 -10.48
N TYR A 61 -34.55 7.95 -9.24
CA TYR A 61 -33.96 8.64 -8.09
C TYR A 61 -32.49 8.28 -7.94
N ALA A 62 -31.74 9.19 -7.34
CA ALA A 62 -30.37 8.89 -6.93
C ALA A 62 -30.39 8.06 -5.63
N ILE A 63 -29.55 7.02 -5.60
CA ILE A 63 -29.10 6.36 -4.36
C ILE A 63 -27.58 6.42 -4.34
N SER A 64 -26.98 6.72 -3.20
CA SER A 64 -25.55 6.48 -2.97
C SER A 64 -25.37 5.20 -2.16
N LEU A 65 -24.27 4.50 -2.41
CA LEU A 65 -23.89 3.30 -1.69
C LEU A 65 -22.39 3.34 -1.45
N GLN A 66 -21.97 3.17 -0.21
CA GLN A 66 -20.56 3.08 0.17
C GLN A 66 -20.39 2.10 1.33
N ILE A 67 -19.18 1.57 1.52
CA ILE A 67 -18.85 0.84 2.73
C ILE A 67 -18.75 1.84 3.87
N GLY A 68 -19.35 1.51 5.01
CA GLY A 68 -19.30 2.40 6.18
C GLY A 68 -17.92 2.40 6.82
N PRO A 69 -17.45 3.55 7.34
CA PRO A 69 -16.12 3.69 7.95
C PRO A 69 -15.83 2.71 9.10
N ALA A 70 -16.87 2.15 9.72
CA ALA A 70 -16.72 1.14 10.76
C ALA A 70 -16.27 -0.23 10.22
N SER A 71 -16.52 -0.52 8.93
CA SER A 71 -16.11 -1.77 8.28
C SER A 71 -14.90 -1.57 7.36
N ASP A 72 -14.77 -0.39 6.80
CA ASP A 72 -13.65 0.02 5.95
C ASP A 72 -13.14 1.38 6.44
N PRO A 73 -12.36 1.39 7.52
CA PRO A 73 -11.76 2.64 8.03
C PRO A 73 -10.86 3.34 7.02
N GLY A 74 -10.50 2.61 5.98
CA GLY A 74 -9.63 3.06 4.92
C GLY A 74 -10.29 3.66 3.73
N GLY A 75 -11.48 3.23 3.41
CA GLY A 75 -12.20 3.69 2.24
C GLY A 75 -11.67 3.10 0.92
N ASP A 76 -10.96 1.98 0.96
CA ASP A 76 -10.39 1.29 -0.22
C ASP A 76 -11.17 0.04 -0.64
N GLY A 77 -12.20 -0.32 0.11
CA GLY A 77 -13.01 -1.49 -0.13
C GLY A 77 -12.48 -2.76 0.53
N HIS A 78 -11.34 -2.71 1.22
CA HIS A 78 -10.83 -3.82 2.02
C HIS A 78 -11.46 -3.82 3.41
N VAL A 79 -12.01 -4.95 3.81
CA VAL A 79 -12.79 -5.09 5.05
C VAL A 79 -12.34 -6.29 5.85
N PHE A 80 -12.45 -6.16 7.18
CA PHE A 80 -12.26 -7.28 8.09
C PHE A 80 -13.55 -8.12 8.16
N GLY A 81 -13.39 -9.44 8.22
CA GLY A 81 -14.50 -10.34 8.51
C GLY A 81 -15.50 -10.58 7.38
N LYS A 82 -16.65 -11.12 7.77
CA LYS A 82 -17.71 -11.61 6.86
C LYS A 82 -18.94 -10.71 6.82
N ASN A 83 -18.95 -9.62 7.58
CA ASN A 83 -20.05 -8.69 7.67
C ASN A 83 -19.57 -7.27 7.41
N VAL A 84 -20.25 -6.59 6.51
CA VAL A 84 -19.89 -5.23 6.07
C VAL A 84 -21.04 -4.30 6.38
N LEU A 85 -20.77 -3.21 7.08
CA LEU A 85 -21.68 -2.09 7.14
C LEU A 85 -21.64 -1.34 5.82
N VAL A 86 -22.77 -1.32 5.12
CA VAL A 86 -22.98 -0.43 3.97
C VAL A 86 -23.88 0.71 4.38
N GLN A 87 -23.64 1.89 3.81
CA GLN A 87 -24.42 3.09 4.12
C GLN A 87 -24.53 4.00 2.89
N GLY A 88 -25.44 4.96 2.96
CA GLY A 88 -25.63 5.93 1.90
C GLY A 88 -26.88 6.78 2.09
N PHE A 89 -27.24 7.47 1.03
CA PHE A 89 -28.42 8.31 0.97
C PHE A 89 -29.40 7.83 -0.10
N ALA A 90 -30.69 7.90 0.20
CA ALA A 90 -31.80 7.67 -0.71
C ALA A 90 -32.91 8.68 -0.44
N ALA A 91 -33.99 8.67 -1.22
CA ALA A 91 -35.15 9.48 -0.89
C ALA A 91 -35.64 9.16 0.54
N PRO A 92 -36.16 10.15 1.31
CA PRO A 92 -36.66 9.92 2.66
C PRO A 92 -37.66 8.77 2.74
N PHE A 93 -37.52 7.97 3.82
CA PHE A 93 -38.40 6.83 4.14
C PHE A 93 -38.45 5.73 3.06
N SER A 94 -37.47 5.64 2.17
CA SER A 94 -37.38 4.59 1.14
C SER A 94 -36.98 3.26 1.75
N THR A 95 -37.50 2.18 1.19
CA THR A 95 -37.03 0.82 1.44
C THR A 95 -35.75 0.57 0.65
N ILE A 96 -34.71 0.07 1.29
CA ILE A 96 -33.41 -0.22 0.66
C ILE A 96 -33.31 -1.71 0.39
N TRP A 97 -33.10 -2.03 -0.87
CA TRP A 97 -32.92 -3.38 -1.36
C TRP A 97 -31.46 -3.61 -1.72
N ILE A 98 -30.87 -4.67 -1.17
CA ILE A 98 -29.45 -5.01 -1.40
C ILE A 98 -29.33 -6.43 -1.93
N ALA A 99 -28.42 -6.62 -2.90
CA ALA A 99 -27.99 -7.91 -3.41
C ALA A 99 -26.47 -8.03 -3.30
N THR A 100 -25.99 -9.24 -2.99
CA THR A 100 -24.58 -9.61 -3.07
C THR A 100 -24.37 -10.65 -4.16
N ALA A 101 -23.35 -10.51 -5.00
CA ALA A 101 -22.96 -11.55 -5.94
C ALA A 101 -22.39 -12.77 -5.17
N PRO A 102 -22.59 -14.02 -5.66
CA PRO A 102 -23.19 -14.40 -6.92
C PRO A 102 -24.72 -14.59 -6.88
N THR A 103 -25.40 -14.42 -5.75
CA THR A 103 -26.82 -14.77 -5.63
C THR A 103 -27.73 -13.89 -6.48
N GLY A 104 -27.37 -12.63 -6.69
CA GLY A 104 -28.14 -11.67 -7.49
C GLY A 104 -29.55 -11.34 -6.96
N TYR A 105 -29.97 -11.95 -5.87
CA TYR A 105 -31.29 -11.70 -5.27
C TYR A 105 -31.25 -10.50 -4.34
N TYR A 106 -32.15 -9.54 -4.59
CA TYR A 106 -32.31 -8.39 -3.71
C TYR A 106 -33.15 -8.73 -2.50
N THR A 107 -32.66 -8.34 -1.33
CA THR A 107 -33.40 -8.43 -0.06
C THR A 107 -33.61 -7.03 0.50
N ASN A 108 -34.75 -6.82 1.15
CA ASN A 108 -35.00 -5.60 1.93
C ASN A 108 -34.20 -5.67 3.21
N VAL A 109 -33.23 -4.75 3.39
CA VAL A 109 -32.28 -4.78 4.52
C VAL A 109 -32.33 -3.54 5.41
N ALA A 110 -32.89 -2.44 4.91
CA ALA A 110 -32.94 -1.19 5.65
C ALA A 110 -34.06 -0.26 5.16
N ARG A 111 -34.28 0.81 5.92
CA ARG A 111 -35.12 1.93 5.52
C ARG A 111 -34.37 3.24 5.73
N SER A 112 -34.46 4.14 4.77
CA SER A 112 -33.84 5.47 4.93
C SER A 112 -34.61 6.32 5.96
N THR A 113 -33.88 7.18 6.65
CA THR A 113 -34.42 8.13 7.62
C THR A 113 -35.15 9.29 6.94
N ALA A 114 -35.71 10.22 7.72
CA ALA A 114 -36.28 11.47 7.22
C ALA A 114 -35.23 12.35 6.51
N SER A 115 -33.95 12.23 6.86
CA SER A 115 -32.83 12.89 6.17
C SER A 115 -32.34 12.12 4.94
N GLY A 116 -32.90 10.95 4.67
CA GLY A 116 -32.51 10.07 3.58
C GLY A 116 -31.35 9.12 3.90
N LEU A 117 -30.73 9.22 5.07
CA LEU A 117 -29.61 8.35 5.45
C LEU A 117 -30.08 6.92 5.71
N TYR A 118 -29.32 5.94 5.28
CA TYR A 118 -29.53 4.53 5.59
C TYR A 118 -28.23 3.80 5.92
N GLY A 119 -28.32 2.69 6.64
CA GLY A 119 -27.23 1.76 6.90
C GLY A 119 -27.76 0.34 7.04
N ALA A 120 -26.97 -0.64 6.61
CA ALA A 120 -27.28 -2.05 6.71
C ALA A 120 -26.00 -2.88 6.90
N ILE A 121 -26.10 -3.95 7.68
CA ILE A 121 -25.03 -4.96 7.75
C ILE A 121 -25.32 -6.02 6.68
N VAL A 122 -24.36 -6.24 5.81
CA VAL A 122 -24.45 -7.15 4.67
C VAL A 122 -23.43 -8.28 4.84
N PRO A 123 -23.85 -9.55 4.84
CA PRO A 123 -22.91 -10.66 4.86
C PRO A 123 -22.20 -10.79 3.52
N ILE A 124 -20.88 -10.99 3.57
CA ILE A 124 -20.03 -11.23 2.39
C ILE A 124 -19.17 -12.48 2.59
N GLY A 125 -18.76 -13.10 1.49
CA GLY A 125 -17.78 -14.19 1.49
C GLY A 125 -16.34 -13.67 1.58
N ARG A 126 -15.36 -14.56 1.78
CA ARG A 126 -13.96 -14.23 1.52
C ARG A 126 -13.77 -13.95 0.02
N GLY A 127 -12.85 -13.04 -0.29
CA GLY A 127 -12.65 -12.53 -1.65
C GLY A 127 -13.47 -11.29 -1.93
N THR A 128 -13.48 -10.86 -3.18
CA THR A 128 -14.20 -9.66 -3.60
C THR A 128 -15.67 -9.96 -3.88
N THR A 129 -16.55 -9.32 -3.13
CA THR A 129 -18.00 -9.40 -3.29
C THR A 129 -18.52 -8.10 -3.89
N GLN A 130 -19.29 -8.20 -4.97
CA GLN A 130 -20.04 -7.08 -5.50
C GLN A 130 -21.32 -6.91 -4.69
N ILE A 131 -21.57 -5.71 -4.19
CA ILE A 131 -22.76 -5.32 -3.45
C ILE A 131 -23.51 -4.29 -4.29
N SER A 132 -24.76 -4.58 -4.61
CA SER A 132 -25.62 -3.70 -5.39
C SER A 132 -26.84 -3.29 -4.58
N ALA A 133 -27.23 -2.02 -4.64
CA ALA A 133 -28.40 -1.52 -3.92
C ALA A 133 -29.28 -0.65 -4.81
N PHE A 134 -30.59 -0.72 -4.57
CA PHE A 134 -31.54 0.27 -5.05
C PHE A 134 -32.53 0.64 -3.94
N ALA A 135 -33.18 1.78 -4.07
CA ALA A 135 -34.18 2.28 -3.15
C ALA A 135 -35.56 2.28 -3.79
N GLU A 136 -36.56 1.88 -3.02
CA GLU A 136 -38.00 2.00 -3.34
C GLU A 136 -38.60 3.07 -2.43
N SER A 137 -39.07 4.18 -3.01
CA SER A 137 -39.72 5.25 -2.26
C SER A 137 -41.11 4.87 -1.75
N PRO A 138 -41.70 5.58 -0.75
CA PRO A 138 -43.06 5.34 -0.31
C PRO A 138 -44.11 5.46 -1.43
N ALA A 139 -43.80 6.20 -2.49
CA ALA A 139 -44.62 6.33 -3.68
C ALA A 139 -44.37 5.22 -4.74
N GLN A 140 -43.65 4.15 -4.35
CA GLN A 140 -43.28 3.02 -5.21
C GLN A 140 -42.45 3.37 -6.45
N ASN A 141 -41.67 4.46 -6.36
CA ASN A 141 -40.69 4.80 -7.38
C ASN A 141 -39.33 4.18 -7.01
N TYR A 142 -38.62 3.68 -8.02
CA TYR A 142 -37.33 2.98 -7.84
C TYR A 142 -36.15 3.85 -8.27
N SER A 143 -35.05 3.80 -7.50
CA SER A 143 -33.78 4.42 -7.90
C SER A 143 -33.07 3.63 -8.99
N LEU A 144 -32.05 4.25 -9.61
CA LEU A 144 -31.01 3.48 -10.29
C LEU A 144 -30.28 2.59 -9.29
N THR A 145 -29.68 1.51 -9.76
CA THR A 145 -28.83 0.65 -8.95
C THR A 145 -27.46 1.27 -8.76
N SER A 146 -27.02 1.41 -7.53
CA SER A 146 -25.64 1.73 -7.16
C SER A 146 -24.91 0.44 -6.83
N THR A 147 -23.63 0.35 -7.19
CA THR A 147 -22.83 -0.86 -6.98
C THR A 147 -21.47 -0.49 -6.43
N ILE A 148 -21.02 -1.25 -5.43
CA ILE A 148 -19.67 -1.17 -4.86
C ILE A 148 -19.06 -2.57 -4.81
N ARG A 149 -17.76 -2.63 -4.53
CA ARG A 149 -17.05 -3.87 -4.24
C ARG A 149 -16.51 -3.83 -2.82
N ALA A 150 -16.62 -4.95 -2.12
CA ALA A 150 -16.01 -5.16 -0.82
C ALA A 150 -15.11 -6.39 -0.90
N THR A 151 -13.87 -6.26 -0.47
CA THR A 151 -12.89 -7.36 -0.46
C THR A 151 -12.66 -7.80 0.97
N SER A 152 -13.15 -8.99 1.32
CA SER A 152 -12.87 -9.62 2.61
C SER A 152 -11.63 -10.47 2.49
N SER A 153 -10.60 -10.14 3.24
CA SER A 153 -9.34 -10.86 3.30
C SER A 153 -9.01 -11.29 4.72
N ASN A 154 -7.96 -12.10 4.88
CA ASN A 154 -7.45 -12.38 6.21
C ASN A 154 -6.64 -11.19 6.75
N PRO A 155 -6.33 -11.16 8.06
CA PRO A 155 -5.64 -10.02 8.69
C PRO A 155 -4.31 -9.62 8.06
N ILE A 156 -3.59 -10.52 7.39
CA ILE A 156 -2.30 -10.16 6.76
C ILE A 156 -2.56 -9.16 5.64
N VAL A 157 -3.39 -9.54 4.66
CA VAL A 157 -3.73 -8.71 3.49
C VAL A 157 -4.47 -7.43 3.91
N ALA A 158 -5.42 -7.54 4.85
CA ALA A 158 -6.18 -6.37 5.29
C ALA A 158 -5.29 -5.31 5.96
N TRP A 159 -4.30 -5.72 6.74
CA TRP A 159 -3.38 -4.79 7.39
C TRP A 159 -2.27 -4.30 6.45
N ASP A 160 -1.89 -5.08 5.44
CA ASP A 160 -1.01 -4.61 4.37
C ASP A 160 -1.65 -3.45 3.62
N SER A 161 -2.88 -3.59 3.16
CA SER A 161 -3.66 -2.53 2.51
C SER A 161 -3.74 -1.25 3.35
N ILE A 162 -3.91 -1.37 4.68
CA ILE A 162 -3.90 -0.26 5.62
C ILE A 162 -2.52 0.40 5.68
N ALA A 163 -1.44 -0.39 5.68
CA ALA A 163 -0.07 0.10 5.68
C ALA A 163 0.27 0.84 4.38
N LEU A 164 -0.11 0.28 3.23
CA LEU A 164 0.08 0.89 1.91
C LEU A 164 -0.59 2.27 1.83
N ARG A 165 -1.75 2.42 2.42
CA ARG A 165 -2.43 3.72 2.51
C ARG A 165 -1.69 4.70 3.41
N ALA A 166 -1.15 4.23 4.55
CA ALA A 166 -0.36 5.09 5.43
C ALA A 166 0.91 5.59 4.72
N ILE A 167 1.59 4.72 3.97
CA ILE A 167 2.74 5.04 3.13
C ILE A 167 2.39 6.14 2.12
N ARG A 168 1.29 5.97 1.39
CA ARG A 168 0.80 6.97 0.42
C ARG A 168 0.49 8.31 1.08
N ASN A 169 -0.24 8.30 2.20
CA ASN A 169 -0.65 9.51 2.91
C ASN A 169 0.54 10.30 3.47
N LEU A 170 1.61 9.62 3.84
CA LEU A 170 2.84 10.22 4.36
C LEU A 170 3.84 10.56 3.25
N ALA A 171 3.58 10.14 2.02
CA ALA A 171 4.47 10.27 0.87
C ALA A 171 5.89 9.74 1.17
N LEU A 172 5.97 8.56 1.81
CA LEU A 172 7.24 7.98 2.21
C LEU A 172 8.13 7.69 0.99
N PRO A 173 9.46 7.79 1.14
CA PRO A 173 10.41 7.27 0.17
C PRO A 173 10.33 5.74 0.06
N ALA A 174 10.65 5.19 -1.12
CA ALA A 174 10.60 3.75 -1.36
C ALA A 174 11.46 2.91 -0.39
N PRO A 175 12.69 3.32 0.00
CA PRO A 175 13.48 2.58 0.97
C PRO A 175 12.83 2.50 2.35
N GLU A 176 12.26 3.61 2.84
CA GLU A 176 11.55 3.66 4.12
C GLU A 176 10.29 2.79 4.07
N ALA A 177 9.49 2.90 3.00
CA ALA A 177 8.29 2.09 2.79
C ALA A 177 8.61 0.59 2.80
N ALA A 178 9.64 0.15 2.07
CA ALA A 178 10.07 -1.25 2.04
C ALA A 178 10.46 -1.78 3.43
N ARG A 179 11.21 -0.99 4.20
CA ARG A 179 11.60 -1.35 5.56
C ARG A 179 10.40 -1.46 6.50
N ASP A 180 9.48 -0.53 6.43
CA ASP A 180 8.35 -0.48 7.34
C ASP A 180 7.34 -1.59 7.05
N LEU A 181 7.12 -1.94 5.78
CA LEU A 181 6.38 -3.15 5.39
C LEU A 181 7.08 -4.42 5.89
N ALA A 182 8.40 -4.51 5.75
CA ALA A 182 9.16 -5.65 6.26
C ALA A 182 9.04 -5.81 7.78
N ILE A 183 9.03 -4.73 8.55
CA ILE A 183 8.84 -4.77 10.02
C ILE A 183 7.41 -5.20 10.36
N LEU A 184 6.41 -4.66 9.68
CA LEU A 184 5.01 -5.07 9.83
C LEU A 184 4.86 -6.58 9.62
N HIS A 185 5.34 -7.08 8.48
CA HIS A 185 5.14 -8.49 8.14
C HIS A 185 6.08 -9.44 8.90
N ALA A 186 7.22 -8.96 9.39
CA ALA A 186 8.02 -9.72 10.37
C ALA A 186 7.23 -9.97 11.66
N ALA A 187 6.59 -8.92 12.19
CA ALA A 187 5.77 -9.03 13.40
C ALA A 187 4.57 -9.95 13.20
N GLN A 188 3.85 -9.79 12.09
CA GLN A 188 2.71 -10.66 11.76
C GLN A 188 3.13 -12.11 11.52
N TYR A 189 4.21 -12.34 10.77
CA TYR A 189 4.73 -13.67 10.50
C TYR A 189 5.13 -14.40 11.79
N ASP A 190 5.92 -13.77 12.65
CA ASP A 190 6.36 -14.37 13.89
C ASP A 190 5.22 -14.61 14.89
N ALA A 191 4.21 -13.73 14.92
CA ALA A 191 2.99 -13.94 15.71
C ALA A 191 2.18 -15.16 15.23
N VAL A 192 2.02 -15.31 13.92
CA VAL A 192 1.35 -16.49 13.32
C VAL A 192 2.21 -17.74 13.50
N ALA A 193 3.51 -17.64 13.28
CA ALA A 193 4.45 -18.74 13.42
C ALA A 193 4.48 -19.31 14.85
N ALA A 194 4.44 -18.47 15.87
CA ALA A 194 4.40 -18.90 17.26
C ALA A 194 3.27 -19.89 17.56
N ILE A 195 2.14 -19.76 16.86
CA ILE A 195 0.96 -20.62 17.02
C ILE A 195 0.98 -21.80 16.06
N ALA A 196 1.25 -21.55 14.77
CA ALA A 196 1.04 -22.52 13.70
C ALA A 196 2.29 -23.38 13.41
N PHE A 197 3.50 -22.81 13.53
CA PHE A 197 4.78 -23.48 13.19
C PHE A 197 5.96 -22.86 13.97
N PRO A 198 6.04 -23.04 15.31
CA PRO A 198 6.95 -22.27 16.17
C PRO A 198 8.45 -22.41 15.84
N ARG A 199 8.83 -23.52 15.17
CA ARG A 199 10.22 -23.76 14.76
C ARG A 199 10.66 -22.96 13.53
N ALA A 200 9.73 -22.33 12.84
CA ALA A 200 9.98 -21.55 11.63
C ALA A 200 9.78 -20.03 11.86
N ALA A 201 9.74 -19.56 13.09
CA ALA A 201 9.76 -18.13 13.39
C ALA A 201 11.04 -17.48 12.84
N TYR A 202 10.92 -16.23 12.38
CA TYR A 202 12.05 -15.49 11.79
C TYR A 202 13.01 -14.97 12.85
N ARG A 203 12.56 -14.16 13.78
CA ARG A 203 13.40 -13.54 14.83
C ARG A 203 12.82 -13.70 16.22
N VAL A 204 11.49 -13.56 16.37
CA VAL A 204 10.84 -13.56 17.67
C VAL A 204 10.23 -14.92 17.96
N HIS A 205 10.87 -15.69 18.83
CA HIS A 205 10.42 -17.01 19.27
C HIS A 205 9.59 -16.90 20.55
N ALA A 206 8.34 -16.43 20.44
CA ALA A 206 7.45 -16.28 21.58
C ALA A 206 6.68 -17.60 21.87
N PRO A 207 6.54 -18.02 23.14
CA PRO A 207 5.70 -19.14 23.50
C PRO A 207 4.23 -18.75 23.36
N ALA A 208 3.49 -19.43 22.49
CA ALA A 208 2.08 -19.19 22.30
C ALA A 208 1.22 -19.92 23.35
N PRO A 209 0.22 -19.27 23.98
CA PRO A 209 -0.78 -19.96 24.77
C PRO A 209 -1.53 -21.00 23.93
N LYS A 210 -1.83 -22.17 24.52
CA LYS A 210 -2.52 -23.24 23.81
C LYS A 210 -3.91 -22.78 23.35
N GLY A 211 -4.16 -22.85 22.05
CA GLY A 211 -5.43 -22.49 21.43
C GLY A 211 -5.59 -20.98 21.19
N ALA A 212 -4.54 -20.17 21.33
CA ALA A 212 -4.57 -18.76 20.96
C ALA A 212 -4.98 -18.56 19.48
N SER A 213 -5.75 -17.52 19.20
CA SER A 213 -6.18 -17.17 17.84
C SER A 213 -5.04 -16.57 17.03
N ALA A 214 -4.66 -17.21 15.93
CA ALA A 214 -3.64 -16.70 15.03
C ALA A 214 -4.10 -15.44 14.28
N GLU A 215 -5.38 -15.32 13.95
CA GLU A 215 -5.95 -14.12 13.33
C GLU A 215 -5.90 -12.91 14.26
N ALA A 216 -6.25 -13.12 15.55
CA ALA A 216 -6.13 -12.07 16.57
C ALA A 216 -4.68 -11.68 16.82
N ALA A 217 -3.75 -12.65 16.80
CA ALA A 217 -2.32 -12.39 16.97
C ALA A 217 -1.76 -11.57 15.80
N ALA A 218 -2.06 -11.95 14.55
CA ALA A 218 -1.66 -11.19 13.37
C ALA A 218 -2.21 -9.75 13.38
N THR A 219 -3.49 -9.58 13.80
CA THR A 219 -4.15 -8.28 13.91
C THR A 219 -3.47 -7.37 14.94
N ALA A 220 -3.22 -7.88 16.15
CA ALA A 220 -2.59 -7.08 17.20
C ALA A 220 -1.12 -6.78 16.89
N ALA A 221 -0.43 -7.70 16.21
CA ALA A 221 0.94 -7.47 15.76
C ALA A 221 1.00 -6.33 14.75
N ALA A 222 0.08 -6.30 13.79
CA ALA A 222 0.01 -5.24 12.78
C ALA A 222 -0.31 -3.87 13.40
N ASP A 223 -1.36 -3.78 14.20
CA ASP A 223 -1.75 -2.54 14.88
C ASP A 223 -0.59 -1.95 15.71
N THR A 224 0.03 -2.80 16.53
CA THR A 224 1.16 -2.38 17.38
C THR A 224 2.37 -1.90 16.56
N ALA A 225 2.70 -2.60 15.48
CA ALA A 225 3.79 -2.22 14.59
C ALA A 225 3.48 -0.88 13.89
N LEU A 226 2.30 -0.75 13.29
CA LEU A 226 1.91 0.44 12.53
C LEU A 226 1.73 1.68 13.42
N GLU A 227 1.18 1.55 14.65
CA GLU A 227 1.11 2.69 15.59
C GLU A 227 2.51 3.22 15.94
N SER A 228 3.52 2.34 16.02
CA SER A 228 4.90 2.72 16.29
C SER A 228 5.60 3.33 15.07
N LEU A 229 5.40 2.74 13.89
CA LEU A 229 6.03 3.20 12.64
C LEU A 229 5.39 4.51 12.15
N PHE A 230 4.07 4.65 12.26
CA PHE A 230 3.30 5.78 11.73
C PHE A 230 2.45 6.46 12.82
N PRO A 231 3.03 7.06 13.86
CA PRO A 231 2.27 7.57 15.02
C PRO A 231 1.24 8.66 14.66
N SER A 232 1.44 9.40 13.57
CA SER A 232 0.47 10.39 13.08
C SER A 232 -0.82 9.76 12.54
N GLN A 233 -0.78 8.48 12.14
CA GLN A 233 -1.88 7.70 11.60
C GLN A 233 -2.54 6.78 12.66
N ALA A 234 -2.05 6.75 13.90
CA ALA A 234 -2.55 5.89 14.97
C ALA A 234 -4.09 5.91 15.17
N PRO A 235 -4.81 7.04 15.01
CA PRO A 235 -6.27 7.00 15.08
C PRO A 235 -6.93 6.10 14.04
N ALA A 236 -6.37 6.00 12.82
CA ALA A 236 -6.88 5.12 11.77
C ALA A 236 -6.63 3.65 12.10
N PHE A 237 -5.44 3.32 12.63
CA PHE A 237 -5.09 1.95 13.04
C PHE A 237 -5.97 1.47 14.18
N ARG A 238 -6.21 2.29 15.21
CA ARG A 238 -7.14 1.96 16.30
C ARG A 238 -8.57 1.72 15.80
N ALA A 239 -9.02 2.49 14.82
CA ALA A 239 -10.33 2.26 14.22
C ALA A 239 -10.37 0.91 13.48
N ALA A 240 -9.31 0.57 12.73
CA ALA A 240 -9.17 -0.71 12.07
C ALA A 240 -9.10 -1.89 13.06
N LEU A 241 -8.34 -1.75 14.15
CA LEU A 241 -8.30 -2.74 15.23
C LEU A 241 -9.69 -2.95 15.86
N ALA A 242 -10.42 -1.85 16.10
CA ALA A 242 -11.77 -1.94 16.66
C ALA A 242 -12.74 -2.66 15.72
N ALA A 243 -12.65 -2.39 14.40
CA ALA A 243 -13.42 -3.08 13.38
C ALA A 243 -13.10 -4.59 13.34
N ALA A 244 -11.81 -4.94 13.30
CA ALA A 244 -11.37 -6.34 13.31
C ALA A 244 -11.82 -7.09 14.57
N LYS A 245 -11.71 -6.46 15.75
CA LYS A 245 -12.13 -7.05 17.03
C LYS A 245 -13.63 -7.29 17.12
N ALA A 246 -14.46 -6.53 16.41
CA ALA A 246 -15.90 -6.74 16.39
C ALA A 246 -16.30 -8.08 15.75
N ASP A 247 -15.48 -8.62 14.87
CA ASP A 247 -15.68 -9.90 14.19
C ASP A 247 -15.07 -11.10 14.96
N PHE A 248 -14.24 -10.85 15.96
CA PHE A 248 -13.66 -11.94 16.75
C PHE A 248 -14.59 -12.42 17.85
N PRO A 249 -14.64 -13.75 18.11
CA PRO A 249 -15.35 -14.27 19.27
C PRO A 249 -14.80 -13.71 20.58
N ALA A 250 -15.68 -13.23 21.47
CA ALA A 250 -15.29 -12.74 22.80
C ALA A 250 -14.92 -13.92 23.72
N ASN A 251 -13.73 -14.50 23.54
CA ASN A 251 -13.26 -15.66 24.29
C ASN A 251 -11.77 -15.56 24.62
N ARG A 252 -11.28 -16.55 25.39
CA ARG A 252 -9.88 -16.63 25.82
C ARG A 252 -8.91 -16.75 24.64
N ALA A 253 -9.26 -17.52 23.60
CA ALA A 253 -8.39 -17.70 22.44
C ALA A 253 -8.09 -16.36 21.74
N THR A 254 -9.10 -15.50 21.60
CA THR A 254 -8.94 -14.14 21.07
C THR A 254 -8.08 -13.28 22.00
N ALA A 255 -8.35 -13.29 23.30
CA ALA A 255 -7.58 -12.50 24.25
C ALA A 255 -6.09 -12.91 24.28
N ASP A 256 -5.81 -14.22 24.32
CA ASP A 256 -4.47 -14.78 24.30
C ASP A 256 -3.76 -14.45 22.96
N GLY A 257 -4.46 -14.49 21.83
CA GLY A 257 -3.94 -14.10 20.51
C GLY A 257 -3.55 -12.63 20.47
N LEU A 258 -4.45 -11.72 20.88
CA LEU A 258 -4.17 -10.27 20.91
C LEU A 258 -2.93 -9.95 21.76
N ALA A 259 -2.84 -10.55 22.95
CA ALA A 259 -1.68 -10.35 23.85
C ALA A 259 -0.38 -10.85 23.22
N LEU A 260 -0.39 -12.04 22.60
CA LEU A 260 0.76 -12.60 21.90
C LEU A 260 1.22 -11.71 20.74
N GLY A 261 0.28 -11.24 19.91
CA GLY A 261 0.61 -10.38 18.77
C GLY A 261 1.26 -9.08 19.19
N GLN A 262 0.73 -8.41 20.22
CA GLN A 262 1.33 -7.21 20.79
C GLN A 262 2.75 -7.49 21.32
N GLN A 263 2.94 -8.57 22.06
CA GLN A 263 4.26 -8.96 22.58
C GLN A 263 5.28 -9.17 21.46
N VAL A 264 4.90 -9.88 20.39
CA VAL A 264 5.78 -10.17 19.26
C VAL A 264 6.14 -8.89 18.51
N ALA A 265 5.16 -8.01 18.25
CA ALA A 265 5.41 -6.74 17.57
C ALA A 265 6.37 -5.83 18.35
N LEU A 266 6.19 -5.70 19.67
CA LEU A 266 7.11 -4.92 20.50
C LEU A 266 8.54 -5.49 20.46
N ALA A 267 8.71 -6.81 20.44
CA ALA A 267 10.01 -7.44 20.30
C ALA A 267 10.63 -7.23 18.92
N THR A 268 9.82 -7.28 17.85
CA THR A 268 10.25 -6.99 16.47
C THR A 268 10.71 -5.54 16.33
N LEU A 269 9.94 -4.59 16.85
CA LEU A 269 10.29 -3.17 16.87
C LEU A 269 11.60 -2.92 17.65
N ALA A 270 11.79 -3.60 18.79
CA ALA A 270 13.02 -3.51 19.57
C ALA A 270 14.24 -4.06 18.82
N ASP A 271 14.13 -5.17 18.07
CA ASP A 271 15.22 -5.71 17.23
C ASP A 271 15.61 -4.73 16.11
N ARG A 272 14.68 -3.89 15.65
CA ARG A 272 14.88 -2.92 14.57
C ARG A 272 15.14 -1.49 15.03
N ALA A 273 15.05 -1.18 16.33
CA ALA A 273 15.17 0.17 16.85
C ALA A 273 16.54 0.84 16.58
N GLY A 274 17.59 0.06 16.44
CA GLY A 274 18.95 0.56 16.15
C GLY A 274 19.53 0.00 14.85
N ASP A 275 18.72 -0.19 13.83
CA ASP A 275 19.12 -0.86 12.59
C ASP A 275 19.89 0.01 11.59
N GLY A 276 20.13 1.26 11.89
CA GLY A 276 20.88 2.18 11.02
C GLY A 276 20.00 3.09 10.16
N SER A 277 18.68 2.95 10.20
CA SER A 277 17.74 3.80 9.42
C SER A 277 17.59 5.22 9.97
N ALA A 278 17.78 5.40 11.28
CA ALA A 278 17.40 6.62 11.99
C ALA A 278 18.22 7.90 11.70
N PRO A 279 19.55 7.91 11.42
CA PRO A 279 20.24 9.17 11.19
C PRO A 279 19.94 9.71 9.79
N THR A 280 19.33 10.89 9.72
CA THR A 280 19.20 11.59 8.43
C THR A 280 20.57 12.15 8.01
N VAL A 281 21.07 11.68 6.88
CA VAL A 281 22.28 12.21 6.24
C VAL A 281 21.87 13.14 5.10
N VAL A 282 22.49 14.31 5.02
CA VAL A 282 22.24 15.26 3.93
C VAL A 282 23.38 15.15 2.93
N ASP A 283 23.06 14.73 1.70
CA ASP A 283 23.98 14.77 0.56
C ASP A 283 23.42 15.73 -0.50
N LEU A 284 24.19 16.76 -0.81
CA LEU A 284 23.88 17.79 -1.80
C LEU A 284 24.53 17.51 -3.16
N GLY A 285 25.14 16.35 -3.32
CA GLY A 285 25.77 15.92 -4.55
C GLY A 285 27.10 16.62 -4.88
N SER A 286 27.57 16.43 -6.12
CA SER A 286 28.86 16.93 -6.61
C SER A 286 28.72 17.65 -7.95
N ALA A 287 29.49 18.71 -8.15
CA ALA A 287 29.64 19.38 -9.46
C ALA A 287 30.52 18.61 -10.45
N THR A 288 31.22 17.57 -9.98
CA THR A 288 32.14 16.77 -10.81
C THR A 288 31.40 16.01 -11.90
N THR A 289 31.89 16.02 -13.12
CA THR A 289 31.32 15.26 -14.25
C THR A 289 31.25 13.77 -13.92
N GLY A 290 30.11 13.17 -14.20
CA GLY A 290 29.83 11.76 -13.92
C GLY A 290 29.30 11.49 -12.52
N LEU A 291 29.44 12.41 -11.56
CA LEU A 291 28.92 12.26 -10.22
C LEU A 291 27.50 12.85 -10.07
N TRP A 292 26.72 12.25 -9.19
CA TRP A 292 25.35 12.66 -8.91
C TRP A 292 25.27 14.10 -8.37
N ARG A 293 24.22 14.76 -8.75
CA ARG A 293 23.79 16.08 -8.25
C ARG A 293 22.28 16.20 -8.26
N PRO A 294 21.72 17.06 -7.40
CA PRO A 294 20.30 17.42 -7.46
C PRO A 294 19.88 17.87 -8.87
N THR A 295 18.67 17.48 -9.26
CA THR A 295 18.13 17.75 -10.60
C THR A 295 16.85 18.59 -10.53
N ALA A 296 16.56 19.30 -11.65
CA ALA A 296 15.32 20.06 -11.78
C ALA A 296 14.08 19.12 -11.72
N PRO A 297 12.91 19.66 -11.29
CA PRO A 297 12.66 21.05 -10.93
C PRO A 297 12.98 21.39 -9.47
N GLY A 298 13.03 20.42 -8.56
CA GLY A 298 13.08 20.66 -7.12
C GLY A 298 14.48 20.82 -6.55
N PHE A 299 15.51 20.31 -7.23
CA PHE A 299 16.89 20.27 -6.73
C PHE A 299 17.00 19.71 -5.30
N ALA A 300 16.19 18.69 -4.99
CA ALA A 300 16.16 18.06 -3.69
C ALA A 300 17.50 17.39 -3.34
N PRO A 301 17.90 17.40 -2.06
CA PRO A 301 19.05 16.61 -1.60
C PRO A 301 18.81 15.12 -1.84
N ALA A 302 19.86 14.31 -1.72
CA ALA A 302 19.76 12.87 -1.91
C ALA A 302 18.79 12.23 -0.92
N THR A 303 17.99 11.30 -1.41
CA THR A 303 17.08 10.48 -0.60
C THR A 303 17.89 9.39 0.11
N ASP A 304 17.83 9.35 1.42
CA ASP A 304 18.36 8.29 2.29
C ASP A 304 19.77 7.78 1.96
N PRO A 305 20.78 8.67 1.86
CA PRO A 305 22.13 8.25 1.48
C PRO A 305 22.79 7.27 2.47
N GLN A 306 22.28 7.16 3.70
CA GLN A 306 22.73 6.22 4.72
C GLN A 306 22.12 4.82 4.57
N TRP A 307 21.16 4.60 3.67
CA TRP A 307 20.33 3.39 3.68
C TRP A 307 21.13 2.09 3.42
N GLY A 308 22.25 2.16 2.73
CA GLY A 308 23.19 1.06 2.57
C GLY A 308 23.83 0.56 3.88
N LEU A 309 23.68 1.30 4.98
CA LEU A 309 24.13 0.93 6.32
C LEU A 309 23.05 0.29 7.19
N VAL A 310 21.82 0.23 6.70
CA VAL A 310 20.70 -0.41 7.41
C VAL A 310 20.97 -1.91 7.55
N LYS A 311 20.68 -2.45 8.74
CA LYS A 311 20.80 -3.89 9.03
C LYS A 311 19.85 -4.68 8.12
N PRO A 312 20.35 -5.59 7.27
CA PRO A 312 19.52 -6.38 6.40
C PRO A 312 18.58 -7.35 7.16
N PHE A 313 17.57 -7.85 6.43
CA PHE A 313 16.63 -8.85 6.94
C PHE A 313 17.12 -10.28 6.66
N LEU A 314 17.49 -10.60 5.42
CA LEU A 314 17.87 -11.95 5.00
C LEU A 314 19.23 -12.05 4.33
N ILE A 315 19.70 -10.98 3.67
CA ILE A 315 21.06 -10.98 3.09
C ILE A 315 22.12 -10.76 4.17
N GLY A 316 23.34 -11.21 3.91
CA GLY A 316 24.45 -11.11 4.90
C GLY A 316 25.01 -9.69 5.04
N SER A 317 25.00 -8.91 3.97
CA SER A 317 25.44 -7.51 3.95
C SER A 317 24.92 -6.79 2.69
N ALA A 318 24.80 -5.47 2.74
CA ALA A 318 24.43 -4.63 1.61
C ALA A 318 25.35 -4.84 0.40
N ALA A 319 26.65 -4.95 0.62
CA ALA A 319 27.65 -5.13 -0.42
C ALA A 319 27.67 -6.53 -1.07
N GLN A 320 26.92 -7.50 -0.54
CA GLN A 320 26.91 -8.89 -1.03
C GLN A 320 26.51 -8.99 -2.51
N SER A 321 25.56 -8.15 -2.94
CA SER A 321 25.03 -8.13 -4.31
C SER A 321 25.50 -6.89 -5.09
N ARG A 322 26.50 -6.14 -4.59
CA ARG A 322 27.01 -4.95 -5.29
C ARG A 322 27.60 -5.34 -6.65
N PRO A 323 27.08 -4.79 -7.76
CA PRO A 323 27.62 -5.08 -9.09
C PRO A 323 28.98 -4.45 -9.29
N ALA A 324 29.67 -4.81 -10.40
CA ALA A 324 30.87 -4.12 -10.85
C ALA A 324 30.59 -2.64 -11.14
N ALA A 325 31.64 -1.82 -11.19
CA ALA A 325 31.50 -0.39 -11.49
C ALA A 325 30.77 -0.15 -12.83
N PRO A 326 29.98 0.93 -12.92
CA PRO A 326 29.28 1.29 -14.15
C PRO A 326 30.27 1.61 -15.29
N PRO A 327 29.82 1.56 -16.56
CA PRO A 327 30.62 1.99 -17.67
C PRO A 327 31.10 3.44 -17.47
N ALA A 328 32.40 3.68 -17.65
CA ALA A 328 32.98 5.01 -17.47
C ALA A 328 32.45 5.99 -18.53
N VAL A 329 32.24 7.24 -18.13
CA VAL A 329 31.81 8.34 -19.02
C VAL A 329 32.76 8.45 -20.21
N GLY A 330 32.20 8.57 -21.42
CA GLY A 330 32.94 8.65 -22.69
C GLY A 330 33.41 7.30 -23.24
N THR A 331 33.04 6.19 -22.63
CA THR A 331 33.23 4.88 -23.27
C THR A 331 32.09 4.56 -24.24
N ALA A 332 32.34 3.77 -25.28
CA ALA A 332 31.34 3.41 -26.27
C ALA A 332 30.10 2.67 -25.66
N VAL A 333 30.27 1.99 -24.53
CA VAL A 333 29.16 1.35 -23.81
C VAL A 333 28.30 2.40 -23.12
N TYR A 334 28.92 3.34 -22.42
CA TYR A 334 28.25 4.46 -21.77
C TYR A 334 27.51 5.34 -22.79
N ASP A 335 28.19 5.75 -23.86
CA ASP A 335 27.64 6.66 -24.87
C ASP A 335 26.42 6.04 -25.58
N ARG A 336 26.44 4.73 -25.83
CA ARG A 336 25.30 4.00 -26.42
C ARG A 336 24.12 3.99 -25.49
N ALA A 337 24.32 3.65 -24.21
CA ALA A 337 23.26 3.62 -23.21
C ALA A 337 22.68 5.02 -22.95
N LEU A 338 23.52 6.06 -22.96
CA LEU A 338 23.07 7.45 -22.85
C LEU A 338 22.29 7.91 -24.10
N ALA A 339 22.70 7.52 -25.30
CA ALA A 339 21.99 7.87 -26.55
C ALA A 339 20.61 7.20 -26.60
N GLU A 340 20.48 5.95 -26.11
CA GLU A 340 19.21 5.25 -26.01
C GLU A 340 18.22 6.01 -25.11
N VAL A 341 18.61 6.34 -23.90
CA VAL A 341 17.73 7.07 -22.97
C VAL A 341 17.50 8.51 -23.43
N ALA A 342 18.43 9.15 -24.11
CA ALA A 342 18.24 10.48 -24.69
C ALA A 342 17.13 10.50 -25.74
N GLY A 343 17.03 9.46 -26.56
CA GLY A 343 15.98 9.30 -27.58
C GLY A 343 14.64 8.86 -26.99
N LEU A 344 14.64 7.76 -26.23
CA LEU A 344 13.42 7.16 -25.70
C LEU A 344 12.86 7.94 -24.50
N GLY A 345 13.72 8.41 -23.60
CA GLY A 345 13.33 8.99 -22.32
C GLY A 345 12.83 10.43 -22.38
N ARG A 346 13.06 11.15 -23.49
CA ARG A 346 12.65 12.55 -23.66
C ARG A 346 11.13 12.72 -23.57
N LEU A 347 10.65 13.75 -22.88
CA LEU A 347 9.22 14.09 -22.79
C LEU A 347 8.54 14.14 -24.17
N THR A 348 9.22 14.78 -25.14
CA THR A 348 8.75 14.94 -26.53
C THR A 348 9.36 13.89 -27.47
N SER A 349 9.61 12.67 -27.00
CA SER A 349 10.19 11.60 -27.83
C SER A 349 9.30 11.26 -29.02
N THR A 350 9.91 11.12 -30.19
CA THR A 350 9.26 10.67 -31.43
C THR A 350 9.57 9.21 -31.77
N THR A 351 10.42 8.56 -30.98
CA THR A 351 10.82 7.15 -31.16
C THR A 351 10.18 6.22 -30.14
N ARG A 352 9.78 6.74 -28.98
CA ARG A 352 9.02 6.00 -27.96
C ARG A 352 7.57 5.79 -28.40
N THR A 353 7.04 4.57 -28.24
CA THR A 353 5.64 4.27 -28.53
C THR A 353 4.71 4.83 -27.45
N GLN A 354 3.41 4.92 -27.76
CA GLN A 354 2.42 5.33 -26.76
C GLN A 354 2.31 4.31 -25.62
N ASP A 355 2.42 3.00 -25.91
CA ASP A 355 2.40 1.98 -24.88
C ASP A 355 3.60 2.07 -23.92
N GLN A 356 4.81 2.33 -24.44
CA GLN A 356 5.99 2.61 -23.61
C GLN A 356 5.80 3.86 -22.75
N SER A 357 5.12 4.89 -23.28
CA SER A 357 4.79 6.10 -22.50
C SER A 357 3.81 5.77 -21.37
N ASN A 358 2.78 4.96 -21.68
CA ASN A 358 1.80 4.52 -20.69
C ASN A 358 2.45 3.64 -19.61
N ALA A 359 3.35 2.71 -20.00
CA ALA A 359 4.09 1.87 -19.06
C ALA A 359 5.00 2.70 -18.13
N ALA A 360 5.70 3.70 -18.68
CA ALA A 360 6.53 4.60 -17.87
C ALA A 360 5.72 5.40 -16.83
N GLY A 361 4.49 5.79 -17.18
CA GLY A 361 3.57 6.43 -16.23
C GLY A 361 2.97 5.45 -15.23
N PHE A 362 2.65 4.24 -15.66
CA PHE A 362 2.06 3.19 -14.82
C PHE A 362 3.01 2.74 -13.69
N TRP A 363 4.29 2.52 -14.01
CA TRP A 363 5.36 2.15 -13.08
C TRP A 363 6.10 3.38 -12.51
N GLY A 364 5.46 4.54 -12.58
CA GLY A 364 6.08 5.81 -12.18
C GLY A 364 6.22 6.04 -10.67
N ASP A 365 5.66 5.23 -9.87
CA ASP A 365 5.57 5.09 -8.41
C ASP A 365 6.39 6.08 -7.54
N GLY A 366 6.19 7.36 -7.78
CA GLY A 366 6.86 8.45 -7.06
C GLY A 366 6.24 8.75 -5.69
N ALA A 367 6.73 9.80 -5.05
CA ALA A 367 6.22 10.26 -3.76
C ALA A 367 4.70 10.52 -3.80
N GLY A 368 3.97 10.02 -2.81
CA GLY A 368 2.50 10.09 -2.75
C GLY A 368 1.77 8.97 -3.52
N SER A 369 2.50 8.02 -4.13
CA SER A 369 1.99 6.73 -4.58
C SER A 369 2.13 5.67 -3.48
N LEU A 370 1.93 4.40 -3.82
CA LEU A 370 2.27 3.27 -2.93
C LEU A 370 3.79 3.04 -2.85
N THR A 371 4.57 3.70 -3.68
CA THR A 371 5.96 3.38 -4.01
C THR A 371 6.10 2.03 -4.72
N ASP A 372 7.25 1.77 -5.32
CA ASP A 372 7.54 0.51 -5.99
C ASP A 372 7.34 -0.73 -5.09
N PRO A 373 7.92 -0.77 -3.86
CA PRO A 373 7.65 -1.88 -2.95
C PRO A 373 6.17 -2.09 -2.66
N GLY A 374 5.41 -1.03 -2.44
CA GLY A 374 3.97 -1.10 -2.19
C GLY A 374 3.17 -1.53 -3.42
N HIS A 375 3.58 -1.19 -4.63
CA HIS A 375 2.95 -1.66 -5.85
C HIS A 375 3.05 -3.20 -5.99
N TRP A 376 4.21 -3.76 -5.68
CA TRP A 376 4.40 -5.21 -5.68
C TRP A 376 3.63 -5.92 -4.56
N ASN A 377 3.39 -5.25 -3.42
CA ASN A 377 2.48 -5.73 -2.38
C ASN A 377 1.03 -5.76 -2.87
N GLU A 378 0.54 -4.69 -3.53
CA GLU A 378 -0.80 -4.66 -4.12
C GLU A 378 -1.03 -5.80 -5.14
N ILE A 379 -0.03 -6.10 -6.00
CA ILE A 379 -0.07 -7.25 -6.90
C ILE A 379 -0.18 -8.56 -6.10
N ALA A 380 0.58 -8.71 -5.02
CA ALA A 380 0.54 -9.88 -4.15
C ALA A 380 -0.83 -10.02 -3.47
N GLU A 381 -1.41 -8.92 -2.97
CA GLU A 381 -2.76 -8.87 -2.38
C GLU A 381 -3.82 -9.38 -3.35
N GLN A 382 -3.86 -8.82 -4.56
CA GLN A 382 -4.85 -9.19 -5.58
C GLN A 382 -4.83 -10.69 -5.86
N ILE A 383 -3.63 -11.29 -5.96
CA ILE A 383 -3.49 -12.71 -6.27
C ILE A 383 -3.83 -13.58 -5.05
N ALA A 384 -3.35 -13.22 -3.86
CA ALA A 384 -3.62 -13.95 -2.62
C ALA A 384 -5.12 -14.01 -2.31
N VAL A 385 -5.82 -12.86 -2.42
CA VAL A 385 -7.27 -12.75 -2.29
C VAL A 385 -7.99 -13.61 -3.33
N GLY A 386 -7.58 -13.51 -4.61
CA GLY A 386 -8.18 -14.27 -5.70
C GLY A 386 -8.04 -15.79 -5.55
N ARG A 387 -7.00 -16.26 -4.86
CA ARG A 387 -6.76 -17.67 -4.54
C ARG A 387 -7.42 -18.13 -3.25
N GLY A 388 -7.82 -17.22 -2.38
CA GLY A 388 -8.34 -17.53 -1.06
C GLY A 388 -7.30 -18.20 -0.17
N ASP A 389 -6.07 -17.72 -0.21
CA ASP A 389 -4.96 -18.31 0.53
C ASP A 389 -5.20 -18.24 2.06
N SER A 390 -4.53 -19.13 2.78
CA SER A 390 -4.67 -19.20 4.24
C SER A 390 -3.81 -18.15 4.93
N LEU A 391 -4.22 -17.74 6.14
CA LEU A 391 -3.46 -16.80 6.99
C LEU A 391 -1.96 -17.15 7.07
N ALA A 392 -1.64 -18.43 7.24
CA ALA A 392 -0.24 -18.88 7.37
C ALA A 392 0.55 -18.77 6.05
N LYS A 393 -0.11 -18.98 4.92
CA LYS A 393 0.51 -18.78 3.59
C LYS A 393 0.77 -17.31 3.33
N ASP A 394 -0.22 -16.46 3.59
CA ASP A 394 -0.09 -15.02 3.36
C ASP A 394 0.93 -14.40 4.33
N ALA A 395 0.94 -14.80 5.61
CA ALA A 395 1.98 -14.36 6.55
C ALA A 395 3.38 -14.69 6.05
N ARG A 396 3.56 -15.89 5.47
CA ARG A 396 4.84 -16.29 4.87
C ARG A 396 5.16 -15.51 3.60
N LEU A 397 4.18 -15.33 2.72
CA LEU A 397 4.33 -14.62 1.46
C LEU A 397 4.77 -13.18 1.68
N PHE A 398 3.99 -12.41 2.44
CA PHE A 398 4.25 -10.99 2.64
C PHE A 398 5.55 -10.74 3.41
N ALA A 399 5.85 -11.54 4.46
CA ALA A 399 7.14 -11.43 5.13
C ALA A 399 8.32 -11.71 4.18
N LEU A 400 8.24 -12.75 3.35
CA LEU A 400 9.31 -13.07 2.40
C LEU A 400 9.44 -12.02 1.29
N LEU A 401 8.33 -11.51 0.77
CA LEU A 401 8.30 -10.45 -0.24
C LEU A 401 8.96 -9.18 0.30
N ASP A 402 8.50 -8.71 1.46
CA ASP A 402 8.99 -7.44 1.99
C ASP A 402 10.40 -7.51 2.53
N PHE A 403 10.85 -8.66 3.03
CA PHE A 403 12.26 -8.83 3.36
C PHE A 403 13.14 -8.73 2.11
N ALA A 404 12.69 -9.30 0.98
CA ALA A 404 13.41 -9.18 -0.28
C ALA A 404 13.41 -7.74 -0.82
N LEU A 405 12.28 -7.03 -0.70
CA LEU A 405 12.16 -5.63 -1.11
C LEU A 405 13.01 -4.71 -0.21
N ALA A 406 12.97 -4.89 1.11
CA ALA A 406 13.79 -4.12 2.03
C ALA A 406 15.28 -4.37 1.84
N ASP A 407 15.68 -5.62 1.64
CA ASP A 407 17.06 -5.98 1.36
C ASP A 407 17.52 -5.47 -0.01
N SER A 408 16.63 -5.39 -1.00
CA SER A 408 16.90 -4.74 -2.29
C SER A 408 17.13 -3.23 -2.11
N ALA A 409 16.32 -2.54 -1.31
CA ALA A 409 16.53 -1.13 -0.96
C ALA A 409 17.92 -0.88 -0.38
N ILE A 410 18.33 -1.74 0.56
CA ILE A 410 19.63 -1.66 1.24
C ILE A 410 20.77 -1.89 0.26
N ALA A 411 20.69 -2.94 -0.57
CA ALA A 411 21.74 -3.27 -1.54
C ALA A 411 21.84 -2.26 -2.69
N VAL A 412 20.70 -1.73 -3.15
CA VAL A 412 20.63 -0.65 -4.15
C VAL A 412 21.30 0.61 -3.61
N SER A 413 20.95 1.03 -2.40
CA SER A 413 21.52 2.21 -1.76
C SER A 413 23.04 2.07 -1.60
N ASP A 414 23.52 0.90 -1.18
CA ASP A 414 24.95 0.62 -1.10
C ASP A 414 25.65 0.80 -2.45
N ALA A 415 25.09 0.26 -3.54
CA ALA A 415 25.63 0.44 -4.88
C ALA A 415 25.54 1.89 -5.36
N GLN A 416 24.39 2.53 -5.20
CA GLN A 416 24.15 3.90 -5.65
C GLN A 416 25.13 4.90 -5.02
N TYR A 417 25.31 4.84 -3.69
CA TYR A 417 26.18 5.79 -2.99
C TYR A 417 27.67 5.37 -2.99
N THR A 418 27.97 4.11 -3.31
CA THR A 418 29.36 3.70 -3.60
C THR A 418 29.86 4.27 -4.92
N TYR A 419 29.05 4.20 -5.98
CA TYR A 419 29.45 4.66 -7.32
C TYR A 419 29.05 6.10 -7.61
N ASN A 420 28.05 6.62 -6.94
CA ASN A 420 27.57 7.99 -6.95
C ASN A 420 27.41 8.60 -8.35
N THR A 421 26.82 7.85 -9.31
CA THR A 421 26.70 8.29 -10.70
C THR A 421 25.55 9.25 -10.91
N TRP A 422 25.74 10.20 -11.80
CA TRP A 422 24.70 11.13 -12.21
C TRP A 422 23.52 10.47 -12.93
N ARG A 423 22.39 11.14 -12.96
CA ARG A 423 21.20 10.76 -13.73
C ARG A 423 21.31 11.21 -15.19
N PRO A 424 20.57 10.58 -16.15
CA PRO A 424 20.59 10.96 -17.57
C PRO A 424 20.38 12.45 -17.82
N ILE A 425 19.48 13.11 -17.12
CA ILE A 425 19.24 14.56 -17.25
C ILE A 425 20.52 15.37 -17.03
N SER A 426 21.34 15.01 -16.04
CA SER A 426 22.59 15.70 -15.73
C SER A 426 23.68 15.48 -16.80
N ALA A 427 23.62 14.33 -17.49
CA ALA A 427 24.56 14.00 -18.58
C ALA A 427 24.15 14.63 -19.92
N ILE A 428 22.84 14.74 -20.19
CA ILE A 428 22.30 15.15 -21.49
C ILE A 428 22.19 16.68 -21.61
N GLN A 429 21.71 17.37 -20.57
CA GLN A 429 21.44 18.82 -20.62
C GLN A 429 22.63 19.71 -20.95
N PRO A 430 23.90 19.38 -20.62
CA PRO A 430 25.03 20.16 -21.10
C PRO A 430 25.14 20.26 -22.62
N GLY A 431 24.69 19.25 -23.37
CA GLY A 431 24.63 19.22 -24.84
C GLY A 431 23.27 19.59 -25.43
N ASP A 432 22.20 19.38 -24.69
CA ASP A 432 20.82 19.72 -25.07
C ASP A 432 20.02 20.27 -23.85
N PRO A 433 20.11 21.57 -23.60
CA PRO A 433 19.42 22.21 -22.46
C PRO A 433 17.88 22.08 -22.48
N THR A 434 17.29 21.68 -23.61
CA THR A 434 15.85 21.50 -23.77
C THR A 434 15.37 20.09 -23.44
N TRP A 435 16.30 19.18 -23.17
CA TRP A 435 15.96 17.81 -22.85
C TRP A 435 15.34 17.72 -21.45
N VAL A 436 14.15 17.13 -21.38
CA VAL A 436 13.42 16.89 -20.13
C VAL A 436 12.96 15.43 -20.15
N PRO A 437 13.10 14.67 -19.06
CA PRO A 437 12.62 13.29 -18.99
C PRO A 437 11.09 13.24 -18.98
N LEU A 438 10.52 12.09 -19.37
CA LEU A 438 9.07 11.88 -19.36
C LEU A 438 8.52 11.87 -17.94
N ILE A 439 9.22 11.22 -17.01
CA ILE A 439 8.82 11.14 -15.60
C ILE A 439 9.82 11.90 -14.72
N SER A 440 9.41 12.21 -13.50
CA SER A 440 10.27 12.89 -12.52
C SER A 440 11.52 12.09 -12.21
N THR A 441 12.68 12.74 -12.21
CA THR A 441 13.94 12.11 -11.86
C THR A 441 14.04 11.92 -10.35
N PRO A 442 14.29 10.68 -9.86
CA PRO A 442 14.51 10.44 -8.43
C PRO A 442 15.71 11.20 -7.88
N ALA A 443 15.62 11.66 -6.64
CA ALA A 443 16.70 12.36 -5.94
C ALA A 443 17.72 11.36 -5.34
N SER A 444 18.30 10.51 -6.18
CA SER A 444 19.33 9.52 -5.82
C SER A 444 20.25 9.26 -7.00
N PRO A 445 21.46 8.69 -6.81
CA PRO A 445 22.35 8.32 -7.90
C PRO A 445 21.71 7.35 -8.91
N GLY A 446 22.17 7.38 -10.17
CA GLY A 446 21.53 6.64 -11.27
C GLY A 446 21.81 5.14 -11.27
N TYR A 447 22.99 4.73 -10.89
CA TYR A 447 23.44 3.33 -10.96
C TYR A 447 23.46 2.71 -9.54
N VAL A 448 22.68 1.70 -9.31
CA VAL A 448 21.79 0.92 -10.19
C VAL A 448 20.34 1.43 -10.15
N SER A 449 19.48 0.95 -11.06
CA SER A 449 18.04 1.23 -11.01
C SER A 449 17.38 0.49 -9.83
N ASP A 450 16.73 1.25 -8.96
CA ASP A 450 15.97 0.77 -7.81
C ASP A 450 14.73 -0.03 -8.24
N ASN A 451 13.87 0.52 -9.11
CA ASN A 451 12.70 -0.17 -9.66
C ASN A 451 13.08 -1.54 -10.26
N ALA A 452 14.14 -1.59 -11.07
CA ALA A 452 14.59 -2.84 -11.66
C ALA A 452 15.03 -3.88 -10.61
N ALA A 453 15.56 -3.43 -9.48
CA ALA A 453 15.95 -4.32 -8.39
C ALA A 453 14.73 -4.81 -7.59
N TYR A 454 13.82 -3.91 -7.21
CA TYR A 454 12.59 -4.27 -6.51
C TYR A 454 11.76 -5.26 -7.33
N SER A 455 11.53 -4.93 -8.61
CA SER A 455 10.70 -5.75 -9.48
C SER A 455 11.29 -7.14 -9.74
N SER A 456 12.62 -7.25 -9.90
CA SER A 456 13.27 -8.56 -10.08
C SER A 456 13.18 -9.41 -8.80
N ALA A 457 13.43 -8.82 -7.63
CA ALA A 457 13.30 -9.52 -6.36
C ALA A 457 11.85 -9.97 -6.10
N ALA A 458 10.88 -9.08 -6.31
CA ALA A 458 9.45 -9.41 -6.18
C ALA A 458 9.02 -10.53 -7.13
N ALA A 459 9.44 -10.47 -8.40
CA ALA A 459 9.13 -11.49 -9.39
C ALA A 459 9.66 -12.87 -9.00
N ASP A 460 10.84 -12.96 -8.41
CA ASP A 460 11.40 -14.22 -7.90
C ASP A 460 10.53 -14.78 -6.76
N ILE A 461 10.18 -13.97 -5.78
CA ILE A 461 9.35 -14.39 -4.64
C ILE A 461 7.94 -14.80 -5.10
N LEU A 462 7.29 -13.99 -5.92
CA LEU A 462 5.94 -14.28 -6.40
C LEU A 462 5.93 -15.49 -7.35
N SER A 463 6.96 -15.65 -8.18
CA SER A 463 7.10 -16.84 -9.03
C SER A 463 7.32 -18.11 -8.23
N ALA A 464 8.11 -18.06 -7.16
CA ALA A 464 8.32 -19.20 -6.27
C ALA A 464 7.04 -19.56 -5.49
N THR A 465 6.22 -18.58 -5.14
CA THR A 465 4.99 -18.77 -4.36
C THR A 465 3.81 -19.18 -5.23
N PHE A 466 3.60 -18.52 -6.35
CA PHE A 466 2.41 -18.66 -7.18
C PHE A 466 2.62 -19.44 -8.48
N GLY A 467 3.89 -19.64 -8.86
CA GLY A 467 4.30 -20.24 -10.12
C GLY A 467 4.68 -19.21 -11.18
N ALA A 468 5.78 -19.44 -11.88
CA ALA A 468 6.36 -18.51 -12.86
C ALA A 468 5.42 -18.13 -14.04
N LYS A 469 4.44 -18.98 -14.35
CA LYS A 469 3.45 -18.76 -15.42
C LYS A 469 2.08 -18.32 -14.91
N SER A 470 2.00 -17.79 -13.68
CA SER A 470 0.78 -17.22 -13.15
C SER A 470 0.52 -15.87 -13.81
N GLY A 471 -0.32 -15.87 -14.85
CA GLY A 471 -0.79 -14.63 -15.47
C GLY A 471 -1.71 -13.86 -14.52
N PHE A 472 -1.62 -12.54 -14.57
CA PHE A 472 -2.45 -11.65 -13.75
C PHE A 472 -2.74 -10.33 -14.49
N THR A 473 -3.74 -9.61 -14.00
CA THR A 473 -4.02 -8.25 -14.42
C THR A 473 -3.83 -7.34 -13.22
N ASP A 474 -2.94 -6.39 -13.37
CA ASP A 474 -2.71 -5.36 -12.38
C ASP A 474 -3.80 -4.29 -12.48
N ASN A 475 -4.51 -4.09 -11.39
CA ASN A 475 -5.69 -3.25 -11.28
C ASN A 475 -5.46 -1.99 -10.42
N LEU A 476 -4.23 -1.70 -10.01
CA LEU A 476 -3.92 -0.57 -9.10
C LEU A 476 -4.54 0.75 -9.57
N TYR A 477 -4.49 1.02 -10.87
CA TYR A 477 -5.05 2.23 -11.47
C TYR A 477 -6.38 2.00 -12.21
N ALA A 478 -7.10 0.90 -11.91
CA ALA A 478 -8.36 0.57 -12.58
C ALA A 478 -9.45 1.65 -12.40
N SER A 479 -9.46 2.36 -11.28
CA SER A 479 -10.37 3.49 -11.04
C SER A 479 -10.14 4.66 -12.01
N ALA A 480 -8.93 4.81 -12.53
CA ALA A 480 -8.56 5.76 -13.58
C ALA A 480 -8.71 5.17 -14.99
N GLY A 481 -9.24 3.95 -15.13
CA GLY A 481 -9.40 3.25 -16.40
C GLY A 481 -8.12 2.61 -16.95
N VAL A 482 -7.07 2.49 -16.12
CA VAL A 482 -5.78 1.92 -16.54
C VAL A 482 -5.56 0.58 -15.85
N THR A 483 -5.35 -0.46 -16.64
CA THR A 483 -4.96 -1.80 -16.18
C THR A 483 -3.90 -2.36 -17.11
N ARG A 484 -3.02 -3.22 -16.59
CA ARG A 484 -2.01 -3.93 -17.39
C ARG A 484 -2.05 -5.42 -17.08
N SER A 485 -1.92 -6.25 -18.12
CA SER A 485 -1.99 -7.72 -17.97
C SER A 485 -0.67 -8.35 -18.38
N TYR A 486 -0.23 -9.30 -17.57
CA TYR A 486 1.06 -9.97 -17.75
C TYR A 486 0.89 -11.49 -17.78
N PRO A 487 1.68 -12.20 -18.60
CA PRO A 487 1.69 -13.68 -18.62
C PRO A 487 2.37 -14.30 -17.39
N GLY A 488 3.02 -13.49 -16.56
CA GLY A 488 3.72 -13.87 -15.34
C GLY A 488 4.56 -12.73 -14.79
N PHE A 489 5.10 -12.91 -13.60
CA PHE A 489 5.78 -11.85 -12.84
C PHE A 489 7.06 -11.34 -13.51
N ALA A 490 7.82 -12.22 -14.18
CA ALA A 490 9.03 -11.80 -14.91
C ALA A 490 8.72 -10.83 -16.05
N ALA A 491 7.54 -10.92 -16.69
CA ALA A 491 7.16 -9.99 -17.74
C ALA A 491 6.79 -8.61 -17.16
N ALA A 492 6.11 -8.58 -16.02
CA ALA A 492 5.81 -7.34 -15.31
C ALA A 492 7.10 -6.66 -14.83
N ALA A 493 8.02 -7.42 -14.23
CA ALA A 493 9.32 -6.91 -13.79
C ALA A 493 10.18 -6.36 -14.95
N ALA A 494 10.15 -7.02 -16.10
CA ALA A 494 10.86 -6.54 -17.28
C ALA A 494 10.25 -5.23 -17.82
N GLU A 495 8.95 -5.06 -17.75
CA GLU A 495 8.28 -3.82 -18.18
C GLU A 495 8.57 -2.69 -17.20
N ASP A 496 8.46 -2.94 -15.88
CA ASP A 496 8.81 -1.96 -14.85
C ASP A 496 10.27 -1.51 -15.00
N ALA A 497 11.22 -2.44 -15.10
CA ALA A 497 12.63 -2.14 -15.34
C ALA A 497 12.84 -1.26 -16.58
N ASN A 498 12.24 -1.60 -17.73
CA ASN A 498 12.34 -0.81 -18.96
C ASN A 498 11.60 0.53 -18.88
N SER A 499 10.59 0.65 -18.03
CA SER A 499 9.86 1.90 -17.79
C SER A 499 10.78 3.04 -17.42
N ARG A 500 11.91 2.73 -16.77
CA ARG A 500 12.91 3.70 -16.30
C ARG A 500 13.72 4.30 -17.46
N ILE A 501 13.99 3.51 -18.51
CA ILE A 501 14.62 3.99 -19.75
C ILE A 501 13.61 4.85 -20.51
N TRP A 502 12.38 4.35 -20.67
CA TRP A 502 11.31 5.07 -21.35
C TRP A 502 10.89 6.35 -20.62
N GLY A 503 10.99 6.32 -19.29
CA GLY A 503 10.76 7.47 -18.41
C GLY A 503 11.88 8.50 -18.44
N GLY A 504 13.08 8.12 -18.91
CA GLY A 504 14.24 9.02 -19.03
C GLY A 504 15.06 9.20 -17.76
N VAL A 505 14.95 8.28 -16.80
CA VAL A 505 15.56 8.44 -15.47
C VAL A 505 16.73 7.51 -15.18
N ASN A 506 16.87 6.42 -15.96
CA ASN A 506 18.00 5.48 -15.90
C ASN A 506 18.46 5.07 -17.29
N THR A 507 19.75 4.69 -17.41
CA THR A 507 20.30 4.06 -18.62
C THR A 507 20.01 2.56 -18.65
N SER A 508 20.15 1.92 -19.82
CA SER A 508 20.04 0.46 -19.93
C SER A 508 21.08 -0.29 -19.07
N SER A 509 22.25 0.29 -18.82
CA SER A 509 23.24 -0.28 -17.91
C SER A 509 22.76 -0.27 -16.45
N ASP A 510 22.12 0.83 -16.01
CA ASP A 510 21.58 0.95 -14.66
C ASP A 510 20.47 -0.08 -14.43
N VAL A 511 19.59 -0.23 -15.42
CA VAL A 511 18.45 -1.15 -15.41
C VAL A 511 18.92 -2.60 -15.38
N GLN A 512 19.87 -2.97 -16.26
CA GLN A 512 20.39 -4.34 -16.32
C GLN A 512 21.03 -4.75 -15.00
N GLN A 513 21.86 -3.88 -14.41
CA GLN A 513 22.53 -4.21 -13.15
C GLN A 513 21.60 -4.14 -11.94
N GLY A 514 20.58 -3.30 -11.98
CA GLY A 514 19.49 -3.31 -11.00
C GLY A 514 18.74 -4.65 -11.00
N SER A 515 18.34 -5.14 -12.18
CA SER A 515 17.67 -6.43 -12.30
C SER A 515 18.53 -7.60 -11.80
N ILE A 516 19.83 -7.61 -12.11
CA ILE A 516 20.77 -8.65 -11.63
C ILE A 516 20.90 -8.60 -10.10
N LEU A 517 21.01 -7.40 -9.52
CA LEU A 517 21.08 -7.21 -8.07
C LEU A 517 19.80 -7.73 -7.40
N GLY A 518 18.62 -7.35 -7.92
CA GLY A 518 17.33 -7.79 -7.40
C GLY A 518 17.14 -9.31 -7.45
N ASP A 519 17.50 -9.95 -8.58
CA ASP A 519 17.50 -11.41 -8.74
C ASP A 519 18.42 -12.11 -7.71
N GLN A 520 19.59 -11.55 -7.42
CA GLN A 520 20.49 -12.08 -6.39
C GLN A 520 19.88 -11.96 -4.99
N VAL A 521 19.24 -10.83 -4.67
CA VAL A 521 18.58 -10.62 -3.39
C VAL A 521 17.36 -11.52 -3.25
N GLY A 522 16.50 -11.64 -4.27
CA GLY A 522 15.34 -12.53 -4.27
C GLY A 522 15.72 -13.99 -4.03
N LYS A 523 16.75 -14.49 -4.73
CA LYS A 523 17.30 -15.84 -4.52
C LYS A 523 17.88 -16.05 -3.13
N ALA A 524 18.60 -15.07 -2.60
CA ALA A 524 19.11 -15.11 -1.23
C ALA A 524 17.99 -15.13 -0.20
N ALA A 525 16.93 -14.35 -0.41
CA ALA A 525 15.76 -14.34 0.45
C ALA A 525 15.05 -15.71 0.47
N LEU A 526 14.81 -16.31 -0.69
CA LEU A 526 14.24 -17.66 -0.81
C LEU A 526 15.10 -18.74 -0.13
N ALA A 527 16.41 -18.61 -0.18
CA ALA A 527 17.33 -19.56 0.44
C ALA A 527 17.39 -19.44 1.97
N ASN A 528 17.36 -18.20 2.48
CA ASN A 528 17.63 -17.87 3.89
C ASN A 528 16.36 -17.74 4.74
N PHE A 529 15.17 -17.62 4.13
CA PHE A 529 13.91 -17.54 4.87
C PHE A 529 13.63 -18.85 5.65
N PRO A 530 13.10 -18.78 6.87
CA PRO A 530 12.81 -19.94 7.71
C PRO A 530 11.95 -20.99 6.99
N LYS A 531 12.37 -22.26 7.08
CA LYS A 531 11.66 -23.37 6.44
C LYS A 531 10.66 -24.00 7.40
N VAL A 532 9.42 -24.09 6.99
CA VAL A 532 8.40 -24.89 7.68
C VAL A 532 8.71 -26.35 7.38
N ARG A 533 9.13 -27.10 8.41
CA ARG A 533 9.42 -28.54 8.34
C ARG A 533 8.24 -29.36 8.81
#